data_d75fd12007b22cd06dab6af52b45fa0b
#
_entry.id   d75fd12007b22cd06dab6af52b45fa0b
#
_cell.length_a   1.000
_cell.length_b   1.000
_cell.length_c   1.000
_cell.angle_alpha   90.00
_cell.angle_beta   90.00
_cell.angle_gamma   90.00
#
_symmetry.space_group_name_H-M   'P 1'
#
loop_
_entity.id
_entity.type
_entity.pdbx_description
1 polymer ?
#
loop_
_entity_poly.entity_id
_entity_poly.type
_entity_poly.pdbx_seq_one_letter_code
_entity_poly.pdbx_strand_id
1 'polypeptide(L)'
;ITFHKDIEPILQRSCQNCHRPGGVAPMPLVEYDQVAPYAGLIEYKTSLRDRAGAMPPWYAEKDVGIQHYKSDPSLSEAEIAAISTWARSGTPKGDVADAPESLVFDDSIKWSLGEPDLIVNLEDFFMEGGRPDWWGELPSIPTGLTEDRYVKSVEISEVNDVGTGADTSDTVGGLFIFHHMIWRTEVLDEEGRVVPGEAVSWPVHEVGRNGDIFDPDAGPLLKANSAFFTDSVHMHSNGRDTTGHLQIGFTFHPVGYEPKYKTGISIMGNGVDISVEGDAKDQELHAYQVLTENTKVITFEPHLHAPGERMCLEAIWGYSVETLSCVGYDHNWVRGYPFDDNYTPLLPKGTILHITGYFDNTTANANVPDARNWQGSGNRSVTNMFIDLGSRVNMTDEQFVEEMEKRRTVLNLGPNDHVIGCPLCLAPLVWPIADSSGGSE
;
A
#
# COMPACT_ATOMS: atom_id res chain seq x y z
N ILE A 1 12.32 28.47 -15.49
CA ILE A 1 11.94 27.04 -15.39
C ILE A 1 11.63 26.54 -16.79
N THR A 2 12.29 25.48 -17.24
CA THR A 2 12.13 24.87 -18.54
C THR A 2 11.88 23.39 -18.44
N PHE A 3 11.33 22.79 -19.52
CA PHE A 3 10.99 21.38 -19.52
C PHE A 3 12.23 20.50 -19.27
N HIS A 4 13.24 20.59 -20.14
CA HIS A 4 14.39 19.68 -20.09
C HIS A 4 15.18 19.77 -18.77
N LYS A 5 15.33 20.97 -18.23
CA LYS A 5 16.14 21.18 -17.03
C LYS A 5 15.41 20.90 -15.73
N ASP A 6 14.15 21.34 -15.64
CA ASP A 6 13.46 21.44 -14.35
C ASP A 6 12.29 20.46 -14.23
N ILE A 7 11.57 20.16 -15.32
CA ILE A 7 10.33 19.38 -15.29
C ILE A 7 10.57 17.91 -15.65
N GLU A 8 11.35 17.64 -16.69
CA GLU A 8 11.62 16.28 -17.16
C GLU A 8 12.23 15.39 -16.06
N PRO A 9 13.18 15.83 -15.21
CA PRO A 9 13.68 15.03 -14.10
C PRO A 9 12.58 14.67 -13.07
N ILE A 10 11.63 15.58 -12.82
CA ILE A 10 10.50 15.32 -11.93
C ILE A 10 9.59 14.24 -12.53
N LEU A 11 9.28 14.35 -13.82
CA LEU A 11 8.44 13.38 -14.52
C LEU A 11 9.08 12.00 -14.57
N GLN A 12 10.39 11.91 -14.82
CA GLN A 12 11.12 10.65 -14.83
C GLN A 12 11.02 9.93 -13.48
N ARG A 13 11.23 10.65 -12.39
CA ARG A 13 11.20 10.07 -11.05
C ARG A 13 9.80 9.65 -10.61
N SER A 14 8.78 10.47 -10.89
CA SER A 14 7.49 10.39 -10.21
C SER A 14 6.31 9.99 -11.12
N CYS A 15 6.45 10.03 -12.44
CA CYS A 15 5.33 9.88 -13.38
C CYS A 15 5.55 8.78 -14.44
N GLN A 16 6.78 8.66 -14.97
CA GLN A 16 7.03 7.84 -16.15
C GLN A 16 6.96 6.33 -15.90
N ASN A 17 6.99 5.87 -14.67
CA ASN A 17 6.73 4.45 -14.37
C ASN A 17 5.35 4.00 -14.87
N CYS A 18 4.35 4.87 -14.81
CA CYS A 18 2.99 4.60 -15.27
C CYS A 18 2.69 5.29 -16.60
N HIS A 19 3.10 6.56 -16.75
CA HIS A 19 2.84 7.40 -17.91
C HIS A 19 3.93 7.27 -18.98
N ARG A 20 3.99 6.11 -19.62
CA ARG A 20 4.89 5.77 -20.72
C ARG A 20 4.18 4.93 -21.78
N PRO A 21 4.70 4.82 -23.01
CA PRO A 21 4.17 3.86 -23.97
C PRO A 21 4.15 2.45 -23.36
N GLY A 22 3.05 1.73 -23.53
CA GLY A 22 2.86 0.40 -22.90
C GLY A 22 2.61 0.40 -21.39
N GLY A 23 2.62 1.56 -20.73
CA GLY A 23 2.30 1.70 -19.29
C GLY A 23 0.80 1.67 -18.99
N VAL A 24 0.45 1.70 -17.70
CA VAL A 24 -0.95 1.60 -17.23
C VAL A 24 -1.72 2.92 -17.24
N ALA A 25 -1.04 4.05 -17.47
CA ALA A 25 -1.66 5.37 -17.48
C ALA A 25 -2.11 5.80 -18.90
N PRO A 26 -3.14 6.64 -19.03
CA PRO A 26 -3.82 6.91 -20.31
C PRO A 26 -3.00 7.75 -21.32
N MET A 27 -1.93 8.42 -20.91
CA MET A 27 -1.09 9.23 -21.79
C MET A 27 0.38 9.11 -21.39
N PRO A 28 1.31 9.03 -22.34
CA PRO A 28 2.74 9.07 -22.04
C PRO A 28 3.16 10.50 -21.63
N LEU A 29 4.05 10.60 -20.65
CA LEU A 29 4.66 11.85 -20.18
C LEU A 29 6.20 11.76 -20.30
N VAL A 30 6.68 11.29 -21.47
CA VAL A 30 8.10 11.05 -21.72
C VAL A 30 8.75 12.23 -22.45
N GLU A 31 8.15 12.66 -23.54
CA GLU A 31 8.72 13.71 -24.38
C GLU A 31 7.96 15.03 -24.24
N TYR A 32 8.64 16.14 -24.50
CA TYR A 32 8.04 17.49 -24.43
C TYR A 32 6.70 17.60 -25.15
N ASP A 33 6.63 17.10 -26.39
CA ASP A 33 5.41 17.22 -27.22
C ASP A 33 4.25 16.36 -26.69
N GLN A 34 4.54 15.35 -25.87
CA GLN A 34 3.55 14.55 -25.15
C GLN A 34 3.08 15.23 -23.86
N VAL A 35 3.95 15.99 -23.19
CA VAL A 35 3.72 16.59 -21.87
C VAL A 35 3.07 17.96 -21.97
N ALA A 36 3.57 18.84 -22.86
CA ALA A 36 3.16 20.23 -22.94
C ALA A 36 1.63 20.43 -23.13
N PRO A 37 0.91 19.61 -23.92
CA PRO A 37 -0.54 19.72 -24.05
C PRO A 37 -1.30 19.46 -22.73
N TYR A 38 -0.72 18.72 -21.81
CA TYR A 38 -1.33 18.35 -20.52
C TYR A 38 -0.84 19.19 -19.33
N ALA A 39 -0.03 20.23 -19.56
CA ALA A 39 0.60 21.03 -18.51
C ALA A 39 -0.39 21.55 -17.46
N GLY A 40 -1.57 22.06 -17.88
CA GLY A 40 -2.61 22.53 -16.97
C GLY A 40 -3.26 21.40 -16.15
N LEU A 41 -3.42 20.22 -16.74
CA LEU A 41 -3.93 19.04 -16.01
C LEU A 41 -2.89 18.52 -15.03
N ILE A 42 -1.62 18.49 -15.40
CA ILE A 42 -0.51 18.09 -14.52
C ILE A 42 -0.43 19.07 -13.34
N GLU A 43 -0.49 20.38 -13.59
CA GLU A 43 -0.54 21.40 -12.53
C GLU A 43 -1.70 21.14 -11.56
N TYR A 44 -2.90 20.95 -12.08
CA TYR A 44 -4.08 20.69 -11.26
C TYR A 44 -3.92 19.39 -10.43
N LYS A 45 -3.55 18.29 -11.06
CA LYS A 45 -3.43 16.98 -10.40
C LYS A 45 -2.32 16.95 -9.35
N THR A 46 -1.19 17.59 -9.59
CA THR A 46 -0.10 17.68 -8.61
C THR A 46 -0.45 18.62 -7.44
N SER A 47 -1.30 19.63 -7.67
CA SER A 47 -1.75 20.54 -6.62
C SER A 47 -2.70 19.91 -5.60
N LEU A 48 -3.29 18.75 -5.92
CA LEU A 48 -4.17 18.02 -5.00
C LEU A 48 -3.39 17.38 -3.83
N ARG A 49 -2.10 17.12 -3.99
CA ARG A 49 -1.17 16.56 -2.99
C ARG A 49 -1.63 15.20 -2.45
N ASP A 50 -2.17 15.18 -1.25
CA ASP A 50 -2.60 14.01 -0.48
C ASP A 50 -4.10 13.68 -0.63
N ARG A 51 -4.81 14.40 -1.52
CA ARG A 51 -6.24 14.17 -1.75
C ARG A 51 -6.48 13.15 -2.85
N ALA A 52 -7.65 12.51 -2.80
CA ALA A 52 -8.10 11.60 -3.84
C ALA A 52 -7.97 12.21 -5.25
N GLY A 53 -7.48 11.43 -6.18
CA GLY A 53 -7.23 11.84 -7.56
C GLY A 53 -5.96 12.67 -7.78
N ALA A 54 -5.11 12.87 -6.77
CA ALA A 54 -3.79 13.48 -6.94
C ALA A 54 -2.88 12.62 -7.84
N MET A 55 -1.92 13.26 -8.48
CA MET A 55 -0.82 12.63 -9.20
C MET A 55 0.53 13.19 -8.75
N PRO A 56 1.51 12.33 -8.47
CA PRO A 56 1.40 10.86 -8.42
C PRO A 56 0.37 10.41 -7.38
N PRO A 57 -0.23 9.19 -7.53
CA PRO A 57 -1.24 8.69 -6.60
C PRO A 57 -0.58 8.20 -5.30
N TRP A 58 -0.18 9.13 -4.48
CA TRP A 58 0.48 8.95 -3.18
C TRP A 58 -0.08 9.97 -2.20
N TYR A 59 -0.77 9.48 -1.19
CA TYR A 59 -1.62 10.32 -0.36
C TYR A 59 -1.11 10.49 1.08
N ALA A 60 0.14 10.10 1.37
CA ALA A 60 0.75 10.35 2.67
C ALA A 60 0.87 11.86 2.94
N GLU A 61 0.31 12.32 4.05
CA GLU A 61 0.36 13.72 4.44
C GLU A 61 1.78 14.15 4.78
N LYS A 62 2.19 15.30 4.28
CA LYS A 62 3.50 15.86 4.59
C LYS A 62 3.52 16.43 6.00
N ASP A 63 4.66 16.33 6.64
CA ASP A 63 4.91 16.85 7.99
C ASP A 63 4.05 16.20 9.11
N VAL A 64 3.39 15.07 8.82
CA VAL A 64 2.62 14.28 9.78
C VAL A 64 3.23 12.91 9.95
N GLY A 65 3.66 12.58 11.16
CA GLY A 65 4.23 11.27 11.48
C GLY A 65 5.54 10.97 10.76
N ILE A 66 5.76 9.71 10.44
CA ILE A 66 6.94 9.21 9.75
C ILE A 66 6.88 9.60 8.27
N GLN A 67 7.94 10.26 7.78
CA GLN A 67 8.03 10.74 6.40
C GLN A 67 8.97 9.86 5.53
N HIS A 68 9.38 8.71 6.04
CA HIS A 68 10.30 7.79 5.39
C HIS A 68 9.58 6.53 4.93
N TYR A 69 9.24 6.51 3.64
CA TYR A 69 8.56 5.38 2.99
C TYR A 69 9.42 4.79 1.88
N LYS A 70 9.26 3.49 1.63
CA LYS A 70 9.87 2.84 0.46
C LYS A 70 9.19 3.32 -0.82
N SER A 71 9.99 3.64 -1.82
CA SER A 71 9.50 4.00 -3.16
C SER A 71 8.48 5.15 -3.18
N ASP A 72 8.66 6.16 -2.33
CA ASP A 72 7.81 7.36 -2.29
C ASP A 72 7.94 8.17 -3.60
N PRO A 73 6.89 8.26 -4.44
CA PRO A 73 6.90 9.03 -5.67
C PRO A 73 6.44 10.48 -5.45
N SER A 74 6.12 10.87 -4.24
CA SER A 74 5.51 12.18 -3.96
C SER A 74 6.42 13.34 -4.38
N LEU A 75 5.79 14.48 -4.63
CA LEU A 75 6.46 15.72 -5.00
C LEU A 75 6.69 16.60 -3.77
N SER A 76 7.82 17.27 -3.74
CA SER A 76 8.05 18.36 -2.80
C SER A 76 7.26 19.62 -3.20
N GLU A 77 7.03 20.52 -2.27
CA GLU A 77 6.39 21.82 -2.53
C GLU A 77 7.15 22.64 -3.59
N ALA A 78 8.48 22.52 -3.62
CA ALA A 78 9.32 23.18 -4.62
C ALA A 78 9.06 22.61 -6.03
N GLU A 79 8.90 21.30 -6.17
CA GLU A 79 8.59 20.65 -7.45
C GLU A 79 7.17 20.98 -7.92
N ILE A 80 6.19 20.99 -7.02
CA ILE A 80 4.81 21.42 -7.34
C ILE A 80 4.82 22.88 -7.82
N ALA A 81 5.55 23.76 -7.14
CA ALA A 81 5.68 25.15 -7.54
C ALA A 81 6.41 25.30 -8.89
N ALA A 82 7.41 24.48 -9.18
CA ALA A 82 8.11 24.45 -10.45
C ALA A 82 7.17 24.04 -11.60
N ILE A 83 6.39 22.98 -11.42
CA ILE A 83 5.38 22.53 -12.39
C ILE A 83 4.35 23.64 -12.65
N SER A 84 3.82 24.26 -11.60
CA SER A 84 2.85 25.35 -11.72
C SER A 84 3.43 26.55 -12.47
N THR A 85 4.67 26.95 -12.15
CA THR A 85 5.35 28.06 -12.84
C THR A 85 5.57 27.75 -14.30
N TRP A 86 6.02 26.53 -14.62
CA TRP A 86 6.24 26.09 -15.99
C TRP A 86 4.93 26.07 -16.81
N ALA A 87 3.88 25.50 -16.26
CA ALA A 87 2.57 25.42 -16.91
C ALA A 87 2.01 26.82 -17.23
N ARG A 88 2.11 27.76 -16.29
CA ARG A 88 1.57 29.12 -16.42
C ARG A 88 2.44 30.05 -17.28
N SER A 89 3.72 29.75 -17.48
CA SER A 89 4.62 30.56 -18.28
C SER A 89 4.66 30.20 -19.78
N GLY A 90 3.75 29.35 -20.25
CA GLY A 90 3.66 28.92 -21.64
C GLY A 90 4.56 27.74 -21.98
N THR A 91 4.85 26.91 -21.01
CA THR A 91 5.58 25.63 -21.16
C THR A 91 6.93 25.72 -21.88
N PRO A 92 7.87 26.58 -21.45
CA PRO A 92 9.15 26.74 -22.16
C PRO A 92 9.89 25.39 -22.25
N LYS A 93 10.34 25.02 -23.47
CA LYS A 93 11.01 23.74 -23.72
C LYS A 93 12.41 23.69 -23.10
N GLY A 94 13.17 24.76 -23.22
CA GLY A 94 14.57 24.84 -22.82
C GLY A 94 15.52 24.21 -23.82
N ASP A 95 16.79 24.12 -23.45
CA ASP A 95 17.83 23.51 -24.28
C ASP A 95 17.83 21.99 -24.04
N VAL A 96 17.86 21.20 -25.12
CA VAL A 96 17.92 19.74 -25.06
C VAL A 96 19.22 19.24 -24.41
N ALA A 97 20.26 20.07 -24.39
CA ALA A 97 21.51 19.76 -23.70
C ALA A 97 21.36 19.71 -22.16
N ASP A 98 20.30 20.31 -21.61
CA ASP A 98 19.97 20.27 -20.20
C ASP A 98 19.12 19.02 -19.81
N ALA A 99 18.67 18.23 -20.82
CA ALA A 99 17.84 17.04 -20.57
C ALA A 99 18.60 15.98 -19.75
N PRO A 100 17.93 15.32 -18.80
CA PRO A 100 18.51 14.16 -18.14
C PRO A 100 18.66 12.99 -19.13
N GLU A 101 19.47 12.01 -18.79
CA GLU A 101 19.53 10.76 -19.55
C GLU A 101 18.13 10.11 -19.59
N SER A 102 17.71 9.72 -20.79
CA SER A 102 16.38 9.12 -20.98
C SER A 102 16.30 7.77 -20.25
N LEU A 103 15.19 7.53 -19.56
CA LEU A 103 14.92 6.23 -18.97
C LEU A 103 14.67 5.19 -20.07
N VAL A 104 15.27 4.03 -19.90
CA VAL A 104 15.00 2.86 -20.74
C VAL A 104 14.02 1.96 -20.02
N PHE A 105 12.85 1.79 -20.59
CA PHE A 105 11.83 0.87 -20.08
C PHE A 105 11.91 -0.44 -20.85
N ASP A 106 12.00 -1.54 -20.13
CA ASP A 106 11.94 -2.87 -20.72
C ASP A 106 10.50 -3.39 -20.65
N ASP A 107 9.77 -3.23 -21.74
CA ASP A 107 8.37 -3.66 -21.84
C ASP A 107 8.22 -5.20 -21.89
N SER A 108 9.32 -5.95 -21.95
CA SER A 108 9.31 -7.41 -21.79
C SER A 108 9.19 -7.83 -20.32
N ILE A 109 9.53 -6.93 -19.38
CA ILE A 109 9.41 -7.17 -17.94
C ILE A 109 7.96 -6.90 -17.53
N LYS A 110 7.21 -7.98 -17.29
CA LYS A 110 5.81 -7.93 -16.84
C LYS A 110 5.68 -7.68 -15.34
N TRP A 111 6.72 -7.99 -14.58
CA TRP A 111 6.72 -7.99 -13.11
C TRP A 111 7.54 -6.83 -12.57
N SER A 112 6.93 -5.98 -11.78
CA SER A 112 7.59 -4.78 -11.23
C SER A 112 8.65 -5.11 -10.17
N LEU A 113 8.50 -6.26 -9.49
CA LEU A 113 9.42 -6.75 -8.47
C LEU A 113 10.49 -7.72 -9.01
N GLY A 114 10.56 -7.89 -10.33
CA GLY A 114 11.43 -8.84 -11.02
C GLY A 114 10.74 -10.16 -11.33
N GLU A 115 11.36 -11.00 -12.16
CA GLU A 115 10.79 -12.28 -12.61
C GLU A 115 10.54 -13.20 -11.41
N PRO A 116 9.31 -13.69 -11.19
CA PRO A 116 8.98 -14.59 -10.09
C PRO A 116 9.59 -15.98 -10.26
N ASP A 117 9.89 -16.65 -9.15
CA ASP A 117 10.32 -18.05 -9.13
C ASP A 117 9.16 -19.03 -9.40
N LEU A 118 7.94 -18.62 -9.06
CA LEU A 118 6.71 -19.39 -9.27
C LEU A 118 5.59 -18.47 -9.71
N ILE A 119 4.88 -18.85 -10.78
CA ILE A 119 3.69 -18.14 -11.26
C ILE A 119 2.49 -19.10 -11.18
N VAL A 120 1.45 -18.68 -10.45
CA VAL A 120 0.15 -19.36 -10.39
C VAL A 120 -0.81 -18.59 -11.30
N ASN A 121 -1.29 -19.25 -12.37
CA ASN A 121 -2.26 -18.67 -13.27
C ASN A 121 -3.67 -19.07 -12.83
N LEU A 122 -4.53 -18.09 -12.59
CA LEU A 122 -5.94 -18.35 -12.31
C LEU A 122 -6.70 -18.64 -13.60
N GLU A 123 -7.93 -19.13 -13.49
CA GLU A 123 -8.79 -19.37 -14.65
C GLU A 123 -9.31 -18.06 -15.25
N ASP A 124 -9.52 -18.06 -16.57
CA ASP A 124 -10.12 -16.94 -17.27
C ASP A 124 -11.54 -16.66 -16.76
N PHE A 125 -11.83 -15.39 -16.54
CA PHE A 125 -13.15 -14.88 -16.20
C PHE A 125 -13.65 -13.96 -17.31
N PHE A 126 -14.90 -14.16 -17.74
CA PHE A 126 -15.56 -13.28 -18.70
C PHE A 126 -16.42 -12.25 -17.98
N MET A 127 -16.14 -10.96 -18.19
CA MET A 127 -16.92 -9.82 -17.71
C MET A 127 -17.63 -9.17 -18.89
N GLU A 128 -18.98 -9.21 -18.87
CA GLU A 128 -19.80 -8.54 -19.89
C GLU A 128 -19.74 -7.01 -19.74
N GLY A 129 -19.64 -6.31 -20.85
CA GLY A 129 -19.63 -4.85 -20.90
C GLY A 129 -20.89 -4.22 -20.33
N GLY A 130 -20.73 -3.32 -19.35
CA GLY A 130 -21.85 -2.65 -18.69
C GLY A 130 -22.60 -3.49 -17.65
N ARG A 131 -22.10 -4.69 -17.32
CA ARG A 131 -22.62 -5.50 -16.23
C ARG A 131 -22.39 -4.77 -14.89
N PRO A 132 -23.32 -4.87 -13.91
CA PRO A 132 -23.07 -4.46 -12.54
C PRO A 132 -21.89 -5.22 -11.93
N ASP A 133 -21.30 -4.65 -10.88
CA ASP A 133 -20.22 -5.28 -10.13
C ASP A 133 -20.52 -6.73 -9.79
N TRP A 134 -19.50 -7.56 -9.94
CA TRP A 134 -19.55 -8.96 -9.58
C TRP A 134 -18.82 -9.20 -8.26
N TRP A 135 -19.41 -10.02 -7.41
CA TRP A 135 -18.86 -10.44 -6.13
C TRP A 135 -18.95 -11.95 -6.01
N GLY A 136 -17.86 -12.59 -5.61
CA GLY A 136 -17.85 -14.03 -5.47
C GLY A 136 -16.47 -14.57 -5.11
N GLU A 137 -16.31 -15.86 -5.40
CA GLU A 137 -15.07 -16.61 -5.22
C GLU A 137 -14.62 -17.16 -6.57
N LEU A 138 -13.32 -17.21 -6.81
CA LEU A 138 -12.74 -17.85 -7.98
C LEU A 138 -12.45 -19.34 -7.67
N PRO A 139 -12.39 -20.21 -8.69
CA PRO A 139 -12.00 -21.60 -8.52
C PRO A 139 -10.64 -21.73 -7.83
N SER A 140 -10.50 -22.72 -6.96
CA SER A 140 -9.21 -23.04 -6.34
C SER A 140 -8.25 -23.63 -7.35
N ILE A 141 -6.97 -23.19 -7.28
CA ILE A 141 -5.92 -23.61 -8.20
C ILE A 141 -4.72 -24.13 -7.39
N PRO A 142 -4.24 -25.36 -7.66
CA PRO A 142 -2.99 -25.83 -7.06
C PRO A 142 -1.82 -24.91 -7.41
N THR A 143 -0.98 -24.58 -6.43
CA THR A 143 0.22 -23.77 -6.67
C THR A 143 1.29 -24.51 -7.48
N GLY A 144 1.27 -25.83 -7.46
CA GLY A 144 2.29 -26.68 -8.08
C GLY A 144 3.60 -26.75 -7.28
N LEU A 145 3.65 -26.14 -6.10
CA LEU A 145 4.84 -26.15 -5.23
C LEU A 145 5.01 -27.54 -4.58
N THR A 146 6.22 -28.11 -4.71
CA THR A 146 6.55 -29.46 -4.23
C THR A 146 7.40 -29.49 -2.97
N GLU A 147 7.93 -28.35 -2.55
CA GLU A 147 8.70 -28.15 -1.32
C GLU A 147 8.32 -26.85 -0.65
N ASP A 148 8.43 -26.78 0.66
CA ASP A 148 8.15 -25.55 1.43
C ASP A 148 9.15 -24.44 1.08
N ARG A 149 8.66 -23.23 0.82
CA ARG A 149 9.49 -22.08 0.45
C ARG A 149 9.06 -20.83 1.21
N TYR A 150 10.03 -20.12 1.76
CA TYR A 150 9.80 -18.79 2.32
C TYR A 150 9.73 -17.74 1.22
N VAL A 151 8.67 -16.91 1.24
CA VAL A 151 8.37 -15.92 0.22
C VAL A 151 9.03 -14.59 0.57
N LYS A 152 9.80 -14.06 -0.37
CA LYS A 152 10.44 -12.73 -0.28
C LYS A 152 9.49 -11.62 -0.75
N SER A 153 8.74 -11.90 -1.82
CA SER A 153 7.76 -10.97 -2.36
C SER A 153 6.65 -11.73 -3.10
N VAL A 154 5.49 -11.12 -3.19
CA VAL A 154 4.38 -11.57 -4.01
C VAL A 154 3.91 -10.42 -4.88
N GLU A 155 3.60 -10.71 -6.14
CA GLU A 155 3.05 -9.72 -7.06
C GLU A 155 1.90 -10.33 -7.83
N ILE A 156 0.83 -9.56 -8.02
CA ILE A 156 -0.36 -9.97 -8.76
C ILE A 156 -0.48 -9.10 -10.00
N SER A 157 -0.63 -9.73 -11.16
CA SER A 157 -0.81 -9.08 -12.45
C SER A 157 -2.09 -9.56 -13.11
N GLU A 158 -2.91 -8.64 -13.58
CA GLU A 158 -4.05 -8.96 -14.44
C GLU A 158 -3.58 -9.08 -15.89
N VAL A 159 -4.00 -10.16 -16.53
CA VAL A 159 -3.83 -10.39 -17.97
C VAL A 159 -5.21 -10.48 -18.59
N ASN A 160 -5.49 -9.63 -19.55
CA ASN A 160 -6.78 -9.58 -20.26
C ASN A 160 -6.60 -9.23 -21.73
N ASP A 161 -7.70 -9.26 -22.49
CA ASP A 161 -7.77 -9.03 -23.93
C ASP A 161 -7.93 -7.55 -24.33
N VAL A 162 -7.83 -6.60 -23.40
CA VAL A 162 -8.05 -5.15 -23.64
C VAL A 162 -6.72 -4.47 -23.95
N GLY A 163 -5.64 -4.83 -24.03
CA GLY A 163 -4.39 -4.09 -24.32
C GLY A 163 -4.06 -2.98 -23.31
N THR A 164 -2.86 -2.49 -23.34
CA THR A 164 -2.32 -1.55 -22.35
C THR A 164 -2.61 -0.09 -22.66
N GLY A 165 -2.68 0.72 -21.61
CA GLY A 165 -3.30 2.04 -21.55
C GLY A 165 -2.69 3.19 -22.33
N ALA A 166 -1.37 3.29 -22.50
CA ALA A 166 -0.78 4.51 -23.08
C ALA A 166 -1.06 4.70 -24.58
N ASP A 167 -1.43 3.64 -25.28
CA ASP A 167 -1.86 3.67 -26.67
C ASP A 167 -3.38 3.81 -26.84
N THR A 168 -4.07 3.75 -25.72
CA THR A 168 -5.52 3.91 -25.66
C THR A 168 -5.85 5.16 -24.92
N SER A 169 -6.71 5.89 -24.81
CA SER A 169 -7.04 6.96 -23.87
C SER A 169 -7.69 6.44 -22.58
N ASP A 170 -7.62 5.14 -22.35
CA ASP A 170 -8.32 4.52 -21.24
C ASP A 170 -7.65 4.79 -19.89
N THR A 171 -8.44 5.01 -18.88
CA THR A 171 -8.02 5.06 -17.49
C THR A 171 -7.86 3.62 -16.95
N VAL A 172 -7.30 3.48 -15.75
CA VAL A 172 -7.20 2.18 -15.06
C VAL A 172 -8.53 1.45 -15.01
N GLY A 173 -9.66 2.15 -14.73
CA GLY A 173 -11.00 1.57 -14.74
C GLY A 173 -11.51 1.13 -16.13
N GLY A 174 -10.87 1.57 -17.21
CA GLY A 174 -11.15 1.11 -18.58
C GLY A 174 -10.26 -0.04 -19.02
N LEU A 175 -9.22 -0.39 -18.24
CA LEU A 175 -8.25 -1.42 -18.57
C LEU A 175 -8.49 -2.72 -17.81
N PHE A 176 -8.76 -2.64 -16.52
CA PHE A 176 -8.80 -3.78 -15.62
C PHE A 176 -10.23 -4.10 -15.17
N ILE A 177 -10.47 -5.38 -14.92
CA ILE A 177 -11.77 -5.89 -14.41
C ILE A 177 -11.67 -6.39 -12.97
N PHE A 178 -10.47 -6.77 -12.49
CA PHE A 178 -10.28 -7.18 -11.09
C PHE A 178 -10.01 -5.96 -10.21
N HIS A 179 -10.94 -5.63 -9.30
CA HIS A 179 -10.82 -4.47 -8.42
C HIS A 179 -10.09 -4.81 -7.11
N HIS A 180 -10.56 -5.84 -6.39
CA HIS A 180 -9.83 -6.36 -5.23
C HIS A 180 -10.09 -7.84 -5.01
N MET A 181 -9.19 -8.48 -4.26
CA MET A 181 -9.26 -9.90 -3.92
C MET A 181 -8.65 -10.16 -2.54
N ILE A 182 -9.45 -10.75 -1.65
CA ILE A 182 -8.99 -11.35 -0.41
C ILE A 182 -8.74 -12.82 -0.68
N TRP A 183 -7.54 -13.30 -0.34
CA TRP A 183 -7.10 -14.63 -0.73
C TRP A 183 -6.12 -15.25 0.25
N ARG A 184 -5.99 -16.57 0.15
CA ARG A 184 -5.11 -17.38 0.96
C ARG A 184 -4.62 -18.60 0.17
N THR A 185 -3.62 -19.26 0.71
CA THR A 185 -3.23 -20.62 0.29
C THR A 185 -3.53 -21.61 1.41
N GLU A 186 -3.98 -22.80 1.03
CA GLU A 186 -4.26 -23.90 1.95
C GLU A 186 -3.60 -25.18 1.47
N VAL A 187 -3.07 -25.99 2.38
CA VAL A 187 -2.46 -27.27 2.06
C VAL A 187 -3.55 -28.29 1.72
N LEU A 188 -3.32 -29.08 0.69
CA LEU A 188 -4.19 -30.18 0.29
C LEU A 188 -3.56 -31.53 0.66
N ASP A 189 -4.39 -32.47 1.16
CA ASP A 189 -4.00 -33.86 1.35
C ASP A 189 -3.94 -34.64 0.01
N GLU A 190 -3.57 -35.93 0.05
CA GLU A 190 -3.45 -36.77 -1.13
C GLU A 190 -4.80 -36.95 -1.87
N GLU A 191 -5.91 -36.77 -1.19
CA GLU A 191 -7.26 -36.81 -1.75
C GLU A 191 -7.76 -35.45 -2.25
N GLY A 192 -6.94 -34.38 -2.15
CA GLY A 192 -7.27 -33.03 -2.59
C GLY A 192 -8.17 -32.26 -1.62
N ARG A 193 -8.26 -32.67 -0.35
CA ARG A 193 -9.04 -31.99 0.67
C ARG A 193 -8.14 -31.03 1.48
N VAL A 194 -8.70 -29.93 1.91
CA VAL A 194 -8.01 -28.95 2.74
C VAL A 194 -7.58 -29.56 4.08
N VAL A 195 -6.33 -29.39 4.45
CA VAL A 195 -5.77 -29.73 5.75
C VAL A 195 -6.06 -28.59 6.74
N PRO A 196 -6.88 -28.80 7.79
CA PRO A 196 -7.25 -27.75 8.72
C PRO A 196 -6.05 -27.15 9.46
N GLY A 197 -6.03 -25.83 9.60
CA GLY A 197 -5.00 -25.10 10.36
C GLY A 197 -3.71 -24.81 9.58
N GLU A 198 -3.67 -25.13 8.28
CA GLU A 198 -2.52 -24.95 7.42
C GLU A 198 -2.71 -23.79 6.39
N ALA A 199 -3.69 -22.91 6.64
CA ALA A 199 -3.96 -21.76 5.81
C ALA A 199 -2.92 -20.65 6.03
N VAL A 200 -2.50 -20.00 4.93
CA VAL A 200 -1.69 -18.79 4.94
C VAL A 200 -2.44 -17.69 4.21
N SER A 201 -2.81 -16.63 4.93
CA SER A 201 -3.41 -15.43 4.32
C SER A 201 -2.31 -14.57 3.71
N TRP A 202 -2.58 -14.01 2.56
CA TRP A 202 -1.67 -13.14 1.81
C TRP A 202 -2.18 -11.71 1.78
N PRO A 203 -1.32 -10.73 1.42
CA PRO A 203 -1.76 -9.36 1.22
C PRO A 203 -2.93 -9.27 0.24
N VAL A 204 -3.87 -8.41 0.54
CA VAL A 204 -5.05 -8.17 -0.32
C VAL A 204 -4.58 -7.56 -1.63
N HIS A 205 -5.07 -8.10 -2.76
CA HIS A 205 -4.90 -7.44 -4.05
C HIS A 205 -5.93 -6.32 -4.20
N GLU A 206 -5.47 -5.15 -4.64
CA GLU A 206 -6.31 -3.99 -4.90
C GLU A 206 -5.80 -3.23 -6.13
N VAL A 207 -6.70 -2.53 -6.80
CA VAL A 207 -6.30 -1.61 -7.88
C VAL A 207 -5.34 -0.56 -7.31
N GLY A 208 -4.14 -0.50 -7.88
CA GLY A 208 -3.06 0.38 -7.40
C GLY A 208 -2.07 -0.27 -6.46
N ARG A 209 -2.35 -1.50 -5.98
CA ARG A 209 -1.46 -2.30 -5.17
C ARG A 209 -1.30 -3.69 -5.75
N ASN A 210 -0.24 -3.91 -6.47
CA ASN A 210 0.00 -5.17 -7.17
C ASN A 210 1.11 -6.01 -6.54
N GLY A 211 2.05 -5.42 -5.79
CA GLY A 211 3.20 -6.14 -5.28
C GLY A 211 3.55 -5.80 -3.84
N ASP A 212 3.92 -6.83 -3.08
CA ASP A 212 4.32 -6.76 -1.68
C ASP A 212 5.69 -7.38 -1.48
N ILE A 213 6.58 -6.63 -0.83
CA ILE A 213 7.90 -7.10 -0.40
C ILE A 213 7.83 -7.30 1.11
N PHE A 214 8.07 -8.52 1.56
CA PHE A 214 8.08 -8.84 2.98
C PHE A 214 9.39 -8.38 3.65
N ASP A 215 9.34 -8.28 4.99
CA ASP A 215 10.56 -8.00 5.76
C ASP A 215 11.60 -9.09 5.47
N PRO A 216 12.87 -8.72 5.17
CA PRO A 216 13.89 -9.68 4.78
C PRO A 216 14.21 -10.72 5.85
N ASP A 217 13.87 -10.44 7.11
CA ASP A 217 14.05 -11.33 8.25
C ASP A 217 12.74 -12.05 8.67
N ALA A 218 11.63 -11.91 7.89
CA ALA A 218 10.31 -12.41 8.25
C ALA A 218 9.44 -12.83 7.05
N GLY A 219 9.99 -13.59 6.12
CA GLY A 219 9.22 -14.11 4.97
C GLY A 219 8.12 -15.10 5.41
N PRO A 220 6.88 -14.98 4.90
CA PRO A 220 5.85 -16.00 5.12
C PRO A 220 6.19 -17.30 4.41
N LEU A 221 5.69 -18.42 4.94
CA LEU A 221 5.93 -19.74 4.38
C LEU A 221 4.82 -20.14 3.42
N LEU A 222 5.15 -20.32 2.14
CA LEU A 222 4.30 -21.02 1.19
C LEU A 222 4.62 -22.52 1.27
N LYS A 223 3.62 -23.33 1.65
CA LYS A 223 3.79 -24.75 1.86
C LYS A 223 3.66 -25.55 0.57
N ALA A 224 4.38 -26.65 0.51
CA ALA A 224 4.21 -27.67 -0.53
C ALA A 224 2.78 -28.18 -0.59
N ASN A 225 2.35 -28.61 -1.77
CA ASN A 225 1.00 -29.13 -2.03
C ASN A 225 -0.12 -28.17 -1.66
N SER A 226 0.15 -26.87 -1.60
CA SER A 226 -0.88 -25.88 -1.36
C SER A 226 -1.63 -25.50 -2.62
N ALA A 227 -2.86 -25.02 -2.44
CA ALA A 227 -3.67 -24.43 -3.48
C ALA A 227 -4.11 -23.03 -3.10
N PHE A 228 -4.35 -22.20 -4.11
CA PHE A 228 -4.94 -20.89 -4.01
C PHE A 228 -6.44 -20.98 -3.74
N PHE A 229 -6.93 -20.15 -2.84
CA PHE A 229 -8.34 -19.95 -2.52
C PHE A 229 -8.63 -18.46 -2.39
N THR A 230 -9.83 -18.06 -2.80
CA THR A 230 -10.33 -16.71 -2.54
C THR A 230 -11.38 -16.71 -1.45
N ASP A 231 -11.38 -15.66 -0.63
CA ASP A 231 -12.44 -15.40 0.36
C ASP A 231 -13.45 -14.39 -0.17
N SER A 232 -13.01 -13.46 -0.99
CA SER A 232 -13.86 -12.47 -1.65
C SER A 232 -13.13 -11.87 -2.83
N VAL A 233 -13.79 -11.81 -3.97
CA VAL A 233 -13.32 -11.13 -5.17
C VAL A 233 -14.35 -10.12 -5.60
N HIS A 234 -13.90 -8.90 -5.88
CA HIS A 234 -14.72 -7.84 -6.43
C HIS A 234 -14.22 -7.46 -7.81
N MET A 235 -15.11 -7.47 -8.78
CA MET A 235 -14.81 -7.16 -10.16
C MET A 235 -15.76 -6.10 -10.69
N HIS A 236 -15.23 -5.19 -11.51
CA HIS A 236 -15.99 -4.17 -12.24
C HIS A 236 -16.03 -4.47 -13.72
N SER A 237 -17.10 -4.08 -14.39
CA SER A 237 -17.07 -3.95 -15.85
C SER A 237 -16.24 -2.73 -16.24
N ASN A 238 -15.30 -2.91 -17.16
CA ASN A 238 -14.53 -1.82 -17.78
C ASN A 238 -15.28 -1.16 -18.97
N GLY A 239 -16.58 -1.44 -19.11
CA GLY A 239 -17.44 -0.87 -20.15
C GLY A 239 -17.47 -1.67 -21.45
N ARG A 240 -16.71 -2.76 -21.56
CA ARG A 240 -16.65 -3.65 -22.74
C ARG A 240 -16.60 -5.12 -22.33
N ASP A 241 -16.97 -6.00 -23.24
CA ASP A 241 -16.78 -7.44 -23.05
C ASP A 241 -15.28 -7.72 -22.91
N THR A 242 -14.88 -8.32 -21.80
CA THR A 242 -13.47 -8.56 -21.47
C THR A 242 -13.29 -9.94 -20.88
N THR A 243 -12.31 -10.66 -21.38
CA THR A 243 -11.86 -11.93 -20.80
C THR A 243 -10.47 -11.72 -20.20
N GLY A 244 -10.29 -12.12 -18.95
CA GLY A 244 -9.01 -11.99 -18.27
C GLY A 244 -8.88 -12.88 -17.05
N HIS A 245 -7.65 -12.97 -16.54
CA HIS A 245 -7.32 -13.71 -15.34
C HIS A 245 -6.23 -12.99 -14.54
N LEU A 246 -6.06 -13.38 -13.29
CA LEU A 246 -4.93 -12.95 -12.48
C LEU A 246 -3.79 -13.99 -12.57
N GLN A 247 -2.57 -13.48 -12.61
CA GLN A 247 -1.33 -14.22 -12.40
C GLN A 247 -0.76 -13.81 -11.04
N ILE A 248 -0.40 -14.79 -10.21
CA ILE A 248 0.22 -14.56 -8.91
C ILE A 248 1.66 -15.02 -8.98
N GLY A 249 2.59 -14.08 -8.89
CA GLY A 249 4.03 -14.32 -8.92
C GLY A 249 4.62 -14.36 -7.51
N PHE A 250 5.31 -15.43 -7.15
CA PHE A 250 6.03 -15.56 -5.89
C PHE A 250 7.54 -15.53 -6.15
N THR A 251 8.25 -14.67 -5.42
CA THR A 251 9.71 -14.70 -5.37
C THR A 251 10.14 -15.27 -4.02
N PHE A 252 11.05 -16.23 -4.03
CA PHE A 252 11.44 -16.95 -2.83
C PHE A 252 12.77 -16.46 -2.26
N HIS A 253 12.93 -16.65 -0.96
CA HIS A 253 14.24 -16.64 -0.33
C HIS A 253 15.07 -17.84 -0.80
N PRO A 254 16.40 -17.75 -0.73
CA PRO A 254 17.26 -18.91 -1.02
C PRO A 254 16.90 -20.14 -0.18
N VAL A 255 17.14 -21.32 -0.72
CA VAL A 255 16.95 -22.58 0.03
C VAL A 255 17.80 -22.56 1.30
N GLY A 256 17.20 -22.93 2.43
CA GLY A 256 17.86 -22.89 3.74
C GLY A 256 17.75 -21.55 4.48
N TYR A 257 16.99 -20.60 3.92
CA TYR A 257 16.61 -19.41 4.68
C TYR A 257 15.72 -19.78 5.86
N GLU A 258 16.01 -19.19 7.01
CA GLU A 258 15.20 -19.29 8.22
C GLU A 258 14.79 -17.88 8.66
N PRO A 259 13.50 -17.59 8.82
CA PRO A 259 13.05 -16.27 9.25
C PRO A 259 13.48 -16.01 10.69
N LYS A 260 14.04 -14.84 10.93
CA LYS A 260 14.39 -14.39 12.29
C LYS A 260 13.13 -14.06 13.10
N TYR A 261 12.10 -13.53 12.44
CA TYR A 261 10.86 -13.06 13.05
C TYR A 261 9.65 -13.81 12.53
N LYS A 262 8.57 -13.74 13.28
CA LYS A 262 7.26 -14.18 12.81
C LYS A 262 6.60 -13.05 12.01
N THR A 263 6.33 -13.28 10.75
CA THR A 263 5.44 -12.41 9.98
C THR A 263 3.99 -12.70 10.32
N GLY A 264 3.15 -11.69 10.20
CA GLY A 264 1.71 -11.78 10.32
C GLY A 264 1.03 -10.65 9.58
N ILE A 265 -0.12 -10.93 9.00
CA ILE A 265 -1.07 -9.91 8.59
C ILE A 265 -1.94 -9.67 9.80
N SER A 266 -1.97 -8.44 10.30
CA SER A 266 -2.84 -8.07 11.40
C SER A 266 -3.93 -7.15 10.85
N ILE A 267 -5.13 -7.69 10.72
CA ILE A 267 -6.30 -6.86 10.40
C ILE A 267 -6.65 -6.08 11.66
N MET A 268 -6.52 -4.77 11.59
CA MET A 268 -6.94 -3.87 12.65
C MET A 268 -8.08 -3.00 12.15
N GLY A 269 -9.19 -2.99 12.86
CA GLY A 269 -10.29 -2.13 12.48
C GLY A 269 -11.59 -2.42 13.21
N ASN A 270 -12.63 -1.71 12.83
CA ASN A 270 -13.99 -1.95 13.25
C ASN A 270 -14.77 -2.57 12.10
N GLY A 271 -15.09 -3.85 12.22
CA GLY A 271 -15.79 -4.60 11.18
C GLY A 271 -17.29 -4.72 11.40
N VAL A 272 -17.82 -4.29 12.57
CA VAL A 272 -19.23 -4.51 12.93
C VAL A 272 -19.97 -3.26 13.39
N ASP A 273 -19.27 -2.30 13.96
CA ASP A 273 -19.89 -1.09 14.56
C ASP A 273 -19.68 0.16 13.67
N ILE A 274 -19.70 -0.03 12.36
CA ILE A 274 -19.58 1.08 11.42
C ILE A 274 -20.94 1.75 11.31
N SER A 275 -20.95 3.08 11.55
CA SER A 275 -22.13 3.94 11.39
C SER A 275 -21.69 5.22 10.71
N VAL A 276 -21.97 5.33 9.42
CA VAL A 276 -21.73 6.54 8.63
C VAL A 276 -23.10 7.10 8.22
N GLU A 277 -23.43 8.24 8.79
CA GLU A 277 -24.73 8.90 8.58
C GLU A 277 -24.87 9.44 7.14
N GLY A 278 -26.09 9.40 6.62
CA GLY A 278 -26.40 10.02 5.34
C GLY A 278 -26.37 11.54 5.38
N ASP A 279 -26.03 12.17 4.26
CA ASP A 279 -25.93 13.62 4.07
C ASP A 279 -25.03 14.33 5.12
N ALA A 280 -24.04 13.63 5.68
CA ALA A 280 -23.15 14.13 6.71
C ALA A 280 -21.68 13.98 6.31
N LYS A 281 -20.87 14.97 6.66
CA LYS A 281 -19.42 15.01 6.47
C LYS A 281 -18.70 15.14 7.80
N ASP A 282 -17.37 15.12 7.74
CA ASP A 282 -16.49 15.27 8.91
C ASP A 282 -16.80 14.21 9.99
N GLN A 283 -17.17 13.00 9.59
CA GLN A 283 -17.48 11.89 10.49
C GLN A 283 -16.20 11.12 10.80
N GLU A 284 -16.02 10.75 12.07
CA GLU A 284 -14.85 10.01 12.54
C GLU A 284 -15.26 8.66 13.11
N LEU A 285 -14.49 7.61 12.75
CA LEU A 285 -14.57 6.29 13.38
C LEU A 285 -13.22 5.94 13.97
N HIS A 286 -13.23 5.23 15.11
CA HIS A 286 -12.04 4.86 15.85
C HIS A 286 -11.98 3.37 16.10
N ALA A 287 -10.77 2.78 16.01
CA ALA A 287 -10.52 1.41 16.44
C ALA A 287 -9.19 1.33 17.19
N TYR A 288 -9.13 0.44 18.16
CA TYR A 288 -8.00 0.27 19.06
C TYR A 288 -7.58 -1.19 19.12
N GLN A 289 -6.28 -1.44 19.13
CA GLN A 289 -5.72 -2.79 19.33
C GLN A 289 -4.53 -2.72 20.29
N VAL A 290 -4.57 -3.53 21.35
CA VAL A 290 -3.42 -3.69 22.23
C VAL A 290 -2.45 -4.70 21.61
N LEU A 291 -1.18 -4.32 21.45
CA LEU A 291 -0.13 -5.22 21.01
C LEU A 291 0.24 -6.19 22.12
N THR A 292 0.06 -7.48 21.90
CA THR A 292 0.39 -8.55 22.83
C THR A 292 1.85 -8.98 22.77
N GLU A 293 2.54 -8.64 21.68
CA GLU A 293 3.95 -8.91 21.42
C GLU A 293 4.66 -7.63 20.99
N ASN A 294 5.98 -7.57 21.12
CA ASN A 294 6.76 -6.50 20.53
C ASN A 294 6.60 -6.56 19.01
N THR A 295 6.29 -5.44 18.39
CA THR A 295 5.84 -5.40 17.01
C THR A 295 6.62 -4.37 16.20
N LYS A 296 7.01 -4.78 14.99
CA LYS A 296 7.51 -3.89 13.92
C LYS A 296 6.41 -3.73 12.89
N VAL A 297 5.96 -2.49 12.65
CA VAL A 297 4.91 -2.19 11.68
C VAL A 297 5.56 -1.94 10.32
N ILE A 298 5.43 -2.86 9.39
CA ILE A 298 6.11 -2.79 8.08
C ILE A 298 5.38 -1.85 7.14
N THR A 299 4.04 -1.97 7.10
CA THR A 299 3.21 -1.21 6.16
C THR A 299 1.98 -0.69 6.89
N PHE A 300 1.60 0.55 6.62
CA PHE A 300 0.27 1.07 6.89
C PHE A 300 -0.57 0.98 5.63
N GLU A 301 -1.74 0.34 5.73
CA GLU A 301 -2.61 0.09 4.59
C GLU A 301 -4.06 0.39 4.93
N PRO A 302 -4.47 1.65 4.76
CA PRO A 302 -5.84 2.06 5.00
C PRO A 302 -6.76 1.46 3.95
N HIS A 303 -7.84 0.83 4.41
CA HIS A 303 -8.91 0.32 3.57
C HIS A 303 -10.25 0.85 4.10
N LEU A 304 -10.87 1.69 3.28
CA LEU A 304 -12.19 2.27 3.49
C LEU A 304 -13.06 1.96 2.28
N HIS A 305 -14.34 2.32 2.32
CA HIS A 305 -15.18 2.32 1.12
C HIS A 305 -15.52 3.75 0.68
N ALA A 306 -16.42 3.90 -0.29
CA ALA A 306 -16.68 5.11 -1.03
C ALA A 306 -16.74 6.43 -0.23
N PRO A 307 -17.35 6.52 0.98
CA PRO A 307 -17.35 7.75 1.76
C PRO A 307 -16.04 8.04 2.51
N GLY A 308 -15.07 7.11 2.51
CA GLY A 308 -13.78 7.32 3.17
C GLY A 308 -12.92 8.35 2.44
N GLU A 309 -12.30 9.25 3.19
CA GLU A 309 -11.45 10.31 2.65
C GLU A 309 -10.01 10.26 3.21
N ARG A 310 -9.83 9.72 4.42
CA ARG A 310 -8.55 9.80 5.14
C ARG A 310 -8.49 8.74 6.25
N MET A 311 -7.28 8.25 6.56
CA MET A 311 -7.04 7.42 7.74
C MET A 311 -5.72 7.80 8.41
N CYS A 312 -5.71 7.82 9.73
CA CYS A 312 -4.50 7.97 10.55
C CYS A 312 -4.21 6.70 11.35
N LEU A 313 -2.93 6.43 11.56
CA LEU A 313 -2.40 5.40 12.45
C LEU A 313 -1.60 6.08 13.57
N GLU A 314 -1.91 5.74 14.81
CA GLU A 314 -1.26 6.27 16.01
C GLU A 314 -0.81 5.16 16.95
N ALA A 315 0.22 5.42 17.71
CA ALA A 315 0.70 4.57 18.80
C ALA A 315 0.55 5.27 20.14
N ILE A 316 -0.08 4.61 21.11
CA ILE A 316 -0.24 5.09 22.48
C ILE A 316 0.62 4.22 23.38
N TRP A 317 1.64 4.83 23.99
CA TRP A 317 2.58 4.16 24.88
C TRP A 317 2.80 5.01 26.15
N GLY A 318 2.48 4.46 27.29
CA GLY A 318 2.53 5.20 28.56
C GLY A 318 1.62 6.42 28.52
N TYR A 319 2.21 7.61 28.58
CA TYR A 319 1.50 8.90 28.51
C TYR A 319 1.67 9.62 27.17
N SER A 320 2.32 8.97 26.20
CA SER A 320 2.58 9.54 24.88
C SER A 320 1.58 8.99 23.87
N VAL A 321 1.12 9.88 23.00
CA VAL A 321 0.40 9.53 21.78
C VAL A 321 1.23 10.05 20.62
N GLU A 322 1.62 9.16 19.71
CA GLU A 322 2.40 9.50 18.52
C GLU A 322 1.61 9.15 17.27
N THR A 323 1.40 10.13 16.41
CA THR A 323 0.91 9.87 15.07
C THR A 323 2.03 9.24 14.24
N LEU A 324 1.82 8.02 13.78
CA LEU A 324 2.78 7.29 12.95
C LEU A 324 2.66 7.66 11.48
N SER A 325 1.43 7.79 11.00
CA SER A 325 1.11 8.15 9.62
C SER A 325 -0.32 8.65 9.50
N CYS A 326 -0.56 9.62 8.64
CA CYS A 326 -1.89 9.97 8.14
C CYS A 326 -1.84 9.99 6.61
N VAL A 327 -2.87 9.45 5.98
CA VAL A 327 -2.94 9.38 4.53
C VAL A 327 -4.34 9.72 4.05
N GLY A 328 -4.44 10.45 2.93
CA GLY A 328 -5.68 10.57 2.19
C GLY A 328 -6.08 9.21 1.60
N TYR A 329 -7.34 9.04 1.29
CA TYR A 329 -7.87 7.82 0.72
C TYR A 329 -8.55 8.06 -0.63
N ASP A 330 -8.18 7.26 -1.61
CA ASP A 330 -8.85 7.21 -2.91
C ASP A 330 -9.41 5.81 -3.13
N HIS A 331 -10.73 5.70 -3.12
CA HIS A 331 -11.44 4.43 -3.32
C HIS A 331 -11.13 3.75 -4.67
N ASN A 332 -10.74 4.55 -5.67
CA ASN A 332 -10.40 4.04 -6.99
C ASN A 332 -8.91 3.72 -7.17
N TRP A 333 -8.09 4.00 -6.14
CA TRP A 333 -6.65 3.74 -6.16
C TRP A 333 -6.12 3.50 -4.74
N VAL A 334 -6.39 2.32 -4.21
CA VAL A 334 -5.96 1.94 -2.85
C VAL A 334 -4.46 1.63 -2.83
N ARG A 335 -3.78 2.03 -1.75
CA ARG A 335 -2.34 1.83 -1.59
C ARG A 335 -1.96 1.40 -0.19
N GLY A 336 -0.92 0.56 -0.13
CA GLY A 336 -0.11 0.37 1.07
C GLY A 336 1.04 1.40 1.12
N TYR A 337 1.43 1.79 2.33
CA TYR A 337 2.51 2.73 2.63
C TYR A 337 3.60 2.00 3.42
N PRO A 338 4.51 1.27 2.75
CA PRO A 338 5.60 0.57 3.42
C PRO A 338 6.62 1.57 3.97
N PHE A 339 6.90 1.50 5.26
CA PHE A 339 7.92 2.32 5.88
C PHE A 339 9.33 1.88 5.44
N ASP A 340 10.25 2.83 5.35
CA ASP A 340 11.68 2.52 5.19
C ASP A 340 12.18 1.67 6.36
N ASP A 341 13.07 0.70 6.11
CA ASP A 341 13.49 -0.29 7.10
C ASP A 341 14.07 0.33 8.38
N ASN A 342 14.72 1.49 8.26
CA ASN A 342 15.30 2.20 9.39
C ASN A 342 14.28 3.07 10.16
N TYR A 343 13.07 3.24 9.62
CA TYR A 343 12.02 4.08 10.20
C TYR A 343 10.72 3.32 10.47
N THR A 344 10.66 2.01 10.19
CA THR A 344 9.50 1.18 10.59
C THR A 344 9.22 1.33 12.07
N PRO A 345 7.97 1.57 12.49
CA PRO A 345 7.63 1.62 13.91
C PRO A 345 8.07 0.36 14.66
N LEU A 346 8.82 0.54 15.74
CA LEU A 346 9.26 -0.51 16.69
C LEU A 346 8.54 -0.28 18.00
N LEU A 347 7.44 -1.00 18.19
CA LEU A 347 6.49 -0.77 19.26
C LEU A 347 6.57 -1.90 20.30
N PRO A 348 6.81 -1.59 21.60
CA PRO A 348 6.84 -2.59 22.64
C PRO A 348 5.46 -3.19 22.87
N LYS A 349 5.43 -4.44 23.35
CA LYS A 349 4.19 -5.07 23.83
C LYS A 349 3.49 -4.18 24.87
N GLY A 350 2.16 -4.14 24.82
CA GLY A 350 1.34 -3.24 25.62
C GLY A 350 1.09 -1.86 25.00
N THR A 351 1.73 -1.54 23.87
CA THR A 351 1.34 -0.37 23.05
C THR A 351 -0.09 -0.57 22.57
N ILE A 352 -0.88 0.48 22.58
CA ILE A 352 -2.18 0.53 21.95
C ILE A 352 -1.99 1.17 20.58
N LEU A 353 -2.25 0.42 19.51
CA LEU A 353 -2.44 1.01 18.19
C LEU A 353 -3.85 1.58 18.11
N HIS A 354 -3.96 2.73 17.50
CA HIS A 354 -5.22 3.42 17.27
C HIS A 354 -5.28 3.85 15.81
N ILE A 355 -6.40 3.56 15.15
CA ILE A 355 -6.70 4.12 13.83
C ILE A 355 -7.92 5.01 13.92
N THR A 356 -7.87 6.12 13.16
CA THR A 356 -9.00 7.03 12.97
C THR A 356 -9.30 7.10 11.48
N GLY A 357 -10.53 6.77 11.09
CA GLY A 357 -11.04 6.94 9.73
C GLY A 357 -11.94 8.16 9.64
N TYR A 358 -11.82 8.91 8.55
CA TYR A 358 -12.59 10.12 8.26
C TYR A 358 -13.47 9.91 7.05
N PHE A 359 -14.73 10.34 7.13
CA PHE A 359 -15.73 10.03 6.11
C PHE A 359 -16.55 11.26 5.73
N ASP A 360 -16.80 11.40 4.42
CA ASP A 360 -17.75 12.35 3.83
C ASP A 360 -18.80 11.57 3.03
N ASN A 361 -20.00 11.45 3.59
CA ASN A 361 -21.15 10.81 2.94
C ASN A 361 -22.11 11.88 2.40
N THR A 362 -21.58 12.92 1.75
CA THR A 362 -22.36 13.95 1.09
C THR A 362 -22.26 13.85 -0.43
N THR A 363 -23.10 14.60 -1.12
CA THR A 363 -23.06 14.73 -2.60
C THR A 363 -21.78 15.43 -3.11
N ALA A 364 -20.96 16.00 -2.24
CA ALA A 364 -19.67 16.58 -2.62
C ALA A 364 -18.61 15.49 -2.87
N ASN A 365 -18.75 14.33 -2.23
CA ASN A 365 -17.91 13.17 -2.49
C ASN A 365 -18.40 12.41 -3.72
N ALA A 366 -17.65 12.50 -4.82
CA ALA A 366 -18.02 11.91 -6.11
C ALA A 366 -18.08 10.36 -6.09
N ASN A 367 -17.48 9.72 -5.09
CA ASN A 367 -17.48 8.26 -4.94
C ASN A 367 -18.75 7.74 -4.26
N VAL A 368 -19.58 8.63 -3.66
CA VAL A 368 -20.80 8.25 -2.96
C VAL A 368 -21.97 8.17 -3.94
N PRO A 369 -22.57 6.98 -4.16
CA PRO A 369 -23.64 6.82 -5.15
C PRO A 369 -24.94 7.52 -4.76
N ASP A 370 -25.29 7.49 -3.48
CA ASP A 370 -26.47 8.16 -2.91
C ASP A 370 -26.20 8.57 -1.47
N ALA A 371 -25.90 9.84 -1.28
CA ALA A 371 -25.54 10.42 0.01
C ALA A 371 -26.65 10.33 1.08
N ARG A 372 -27.91 10.13 0.68
CA ARG A 372 -29.03 10.02 1.64
C ARG A 372 -29.00 8.73 2.44
N ASN A 373 -28.25 7.73 1.98
CA ASN A 373 -28.19 6.42 2.63
C ASN A 373 -27.19 6.41 3.78
N TRP A 374 -27.64 5.94 4.94
CA TRP A 374 -26.77 5.49 6.00
C TRP A 374 -25.96 4.27 5.53
N GLN A 375 -24.70 4.17 5.94
CA GLN A 375 -23.82 3.07 5.59
C GLN A 375 -23.30 2.36 6.85
N GLY A 376 -23.59 1.07 6.93
CA GLY A 376 -23.00 0.14 7.90
C GLY A 376 -21.93 -0.75 7.28
N SER A 377 -21.43 -1.70 8.07
CA SER A 377 -20.42 -2.68 7.65
C SER A 377 -20.87 -3.55 6.49
N GLY A 378 -19.96 -3.85 5.59
CA GLY A 378 -20.19 -4.82 4.52
C GLY A 378 -19.07 -4.83 3.48
N ASN A 379 -19.08 -5.88 2.65
CA ASN A 379 -18.05 -6.11 1.64
C ASN A 379 -18.32 -5.40 0.31
N ARG A 380 -19.50 -4.82 0.12
CA ARG A 380 -19.85 -4.14 -1.13
C ARG A 380 -19.52 -2.65 -1.03
N SER A 381 -19.20 -2.02 -2.16
CA SER A 381 -18.88 -0.58 -2.24
C SER A 381 -19.99 0.34 -1.69
N VAL A 382 -21.25 -0.13 -1.71
CA VAL A 382 -22.42 0.59 -1.15
C VAL A 382 -22.57 0.45 0.37
N THR A 383 -21.70 -0.32 1.01
CA THR A 383 -21.55 -0.45 2.46
C THR A 383 -20.17 0.10 2.85
N ASN A 384 -19.74 -0.04 4.09
CA ASN A 384 -18.48 0.53 4.51
C ASN A 384 -17.54 -0.48 5.14
N MET A 385 -16.24 -0.18 5.04
CA MET A 385 -15.16 -0.80 5.78
C MET A 385 -14.30 0.27 6.46
N PHE A 386 -13.67 -0.11 7.55
CA PHE A 386 -12.74 0.73 8.29
C PHE A 386 -11.66 -0.17 8.88
N ILE A 387 -10.60 -0.41 8.11
CA ILE A 387 -9.60 -1.43 8.40
C ILE A 387 -8.20 -0.95 8.01
N ASP A 388 -7.19 -1.25 8.84
CA ASP A 388 -5.78 -1.28 8.44
C ASP A 388 -5.42 -2.74 8.11
N LEU A 389 -4.96 -2.98 6.89
CA LEU A 389 -4.54 -4.29 6.36
C LEU A 389 -3.01 -4.43 6.33
N GLY A 390 -2.30 -3.50 6.94
CA GLY A 390 -0.84 -3.43 6.89
C GLY A 390 -0.14 -4.63 7.51
N SER A 391 1.01 -4.97 6.94
CA SER A 391 1.85 -6.08 7.41
C SER A 391 2.62 -5.71 8.69
N ARG A 392 2.81 -6.70 9.55
CA ARG A 392 3.50 -6.55 10.85
C ARG A 392 4.42 -7.74 11.09
N VAL A 393 5.41 -7.54 11.94
CA VAL A 393 6.35 -8.54 12.39
C VAL A 393 6.37 -8.56 13.90
N ASN A 394 6.22 -9.75 14.48
CA ASN A 394 6.25 -9.97 15.93
C ASN A 394 7.64 -10.45 16.37
N MET A 395 8.09 -9.97 17.53
CA MET A 395 9.44 -10.19 18.05
C MET A 395 9.41 -10.61 19.51
N THR A 396 10.39 -11.43 19.91
CA THR A 396 10.67 -11.66 21.34
C THR A 396 11.24 -10.39 21.99
N ASP A 397 11.35 -10.38 23.33
CA ASP A 397 11.94 -9.23 24.05
C ASP A 397 13.42 -9.03 23.64
N GLU A 398 14.18 -10.11 23.44
CA GLU A 398 15.58 -10.06 23.03
C GLU A 398 15.73 -9.53 21.60
N GLN A 399 14.91 -10.02 20.67
CA GLN A 399 14.91 -9.56 19.27
C GLN A 399 14.55 -8.08 19.16
N PHE A 400 13.60 -7.64 19.98
CA PHE A 400 13.19 -6.24 20.03
C PHE A 400 14.30 -5.32 20.53
N VAL A 401 15.02 -5.72 21.59
CA VAL A 401 16.17 -4.98 22.09
C VAL A 401 17.29 -4.92 21.03
N GLU A 402 17.58 -6.02 20.35
CA GLU A 402 18.55 -6.06 19.27
C GLU A 402 18.19 -5.09 18.12
N GLU A 403 16.93 -5.06 17.69
CA GLU A 403 16.47 -4.15 16.64
C GLU A 403 16.53 -2.67 17.09
N MET A 404 16.23 -2.38 18.34
CA MET A 404 16.40 -1.03 18.90
C MET A 404 17.87 -0.58 18.89
N GLU A 405 18.78 -1.44 19.31
CA GLU A 405 20.23 -1.12 19.31
C GLU A 405 20.77 -0.95 17.89
N LYS A 406 20.34 -1.81 16.97
CA LYS A 406 20.64 -1.66 15.53
C LYS A 406 20.17 -0.31 15.02
N ARG A 407 18.93 0.08 15.32
CA ARG A 407 18.37 1.36 14.89
C ARG A 407 19.12 2.55 15.47
N ARG A 408 19.42 2.53 16.76
CA ARG A 408 20.24 3.57 17.40
C ARG A 408 21.57 3.75 16.69
N THR A 409 22.21 2.65 16.33
CA THR A 409 23.50 2.66 15.65
C THR A 409 23.40 3.21 14.24
N VAL A 410 22.44 2.70 13.45
CA VAL A 410 22.26 3.09 12.04
C VAL A 410 21.88 4.56 11.91
N LEU A 411 20.98 5.05 12.75
CA LEU A 411 20.55 6.44 12.74
C LEU A 411 21.46 7.37 13.57
N ASN A 412 22.52 6.82 14.21
CA ASN A 412 23.44 7.55 15.05
C ASN A 412 22.72 8.40 16.12
N LEU A 413 21.76 7.80 16.82
CA LEU A 413 20.91 8.49 17.79
C LEU A 413 21.67 8.83 19.07
N GLY A 414 21.66 10.11 19.43
CA GLY A 414 22.17 10.64 20.69
C GLY A 414 21.15 10.54 21.83
N PRO A 415 21.53 10.97 23.03
CA PRO A 415 20.71 10.84 24.25
C PRO A 415 19.41 11.66 24.25
N ASN A 416 19.28 12.64 23.34
CA ASN A 416 18.09 13.51 23.24
C ASN A 416 17.36 13.37 21.91
N ASP A 417 17.80 12.44 21.06
CA ASP A 417 17.16 12.25 19.75
C ASP A 417 15.90 11.41 19.92
N HIS A 418 14.83 11.89 19.32
CA HIS A 418 13.54 11.22 19.26
C HIS A 418 13.28 10.68 17.86
N VAL A 419 12.79 9.45 17.79
CA VAL A 419 12.35 8.82 16.54
C VAL A 419 10.90 8.42 16.69
N ILE A 420 10.03 8.98 15.84
CA ILE A 420 8.61 8.64 15.82
C ILE A 420 8.45 7.13 15.61
N GLY A 421 7.59 6.50 16.40
CA GLY A 421 7.32 5.07 16.33
C GLY A 421 8.40 4.19 16.99
N CYS A 422 9.35 4.77 17.75
CA CYS A 422 10.29 3.98 18.56
C CYS A 422 10.42 4.58 19.98
N PRO A 423 9.40 4.43 20.82
CA PRO A 423 9.37 5.07 22.14
C PRO A 423 10.52 4.65 23.07
N LEU A 424 11.10 3.46 22.85
CA LEU A 424 12.23 2.95 23.64
C LEU A 424 13.59 3.09 22.93
N CYS A 425 13.65 3.64 21.71
CA CYS A 425 14.90 4.02 21.06
C CYS A 425 15.56 5.26 21.70
N LEU A 426 14.85 5.96 22.55
CA LEU A 426 15.42 6.99 23.40
C LEU A 426 16.53 6.38 24.26
N ALA A 427 17.61 7.12 24.49
CA ALA A 427 18.66 6.68 25.41
C ALA A 427 18.00 6.26 26.73
N PRO A 428 18.48 5.17 27.34
CA PRO A 428 17.88 4.69 28.57
C PRO A 428 17.83 5.86 29.56
N LEU A 429 16.61 6.17 30.03
CA LEU A 429 16.47 6.95 31.26
C LEU A 429 17.17 6.11 32.31
N VAL A 430 18.41 6.47 32.64
CA VAL A 430 19.06 5.99 33.82
C VAL A 430 18.29 6.61 34.98
N TRP A 431 17.23 5.95 35.41
CA TRP A 431 16.68 6.23 36.70
C TRP A 431 17.80 5.97 37.67
N PRO A 432 18.21 6.95 38.52
CA PRO A 432 19.05 6.61 39.64
C PRO A 432 18.25 5.56 40.43
N ILE A 433 18.68 4.32 40.35
CA ILE A 433 18.28 3.33 41.34
C ILE A 433 18.74 3.96 42.63
N ALA A 434 17.81 4.44 43.42
CA ALA A 434 18.13 4.89 44.77
C ALA A 434 18.82 3.70 45.44
N ASP A 435 20.13 3.86 45.68
CA ASP A 435 20.90 2.87 46.38
C ASP A 435 20.19 2.64 47.72
N SER A 436 19.52 1.52 47.83
CA SER A 436 18.93 1.06 49.08
C SER A 436 19.98 0.50 50.06
N SER A 437 21.23 0.95 49.91
CA SER A 437 22.31 0.75 50.87
C SER A 437 22.53 1.97 51.73
N GLY A 438 21.46 2.57 52.29
CA GLY A 438 21.53 3.43 53.43
C GLY A 438 21.63 2.59 54.69
N GLY A 439 22.87 2.33 55.03
CA GLY A 439 23.22 1.61 56.25
C GLY A 439 22.65 2.29 57.50
N SER A 440 22.23 1.46 58.39
CA SER A 440 22.12 1.69 59.81
C SER A 440 23.38 2.37 60.38
N GLU A 441 23.21 3.51 60.99
CA GLU A 441 23.81 3.89 62.28
C GLU A 441 22.83 4.77 63.02
#